data_cf991233f3eb834d236ae8b0fea91af9
#
_entry.id   cf991233f3eb834d236ae8b0fea91af9
#
_cell.length_a   1.000
_cell.length_b   1.000
_cell.length_c   1.000
_cell.angle_alpha   90.00
_cell.angle_beta   90.00
_cell.angle_gamma   90.00
#
_symmetry.space_group_name_H-M   'P 1'
#
loop_
_entity.id
_entity.type
_entity.pdbx_description
1 polymer ?
#
loop_
_entity_poly.entity_id
_entity_poly.type
_entity_poly.pdbx_seq_one_letter_code
_entity_poly.pdbx_strand_id
1 'polypeptide(L)'
;MAQRFTQSLDNAASEVFTMMVGTPLGPSDQAIHPRVADYTAMIGLAGDLCGVLSFRCGNNSAMLIAGKMLGTDEQVSDECVRDALGEICNMVAGSFKGQLSDIAEKCMLSVPTVVSGKDYYLYPLVDGLRIQVSKTFEGALIWMTLDVHNN
;
A
#
# COMPACT_ATOMS: atom_id res chain seq x y z
N MET A 1 -18.12 -3.23 -9.08
CA MET A 1 -16.94 -3.92 -8.48
C MET A 1 -15.81 -2.97 -8.16
N ALA A 2 -15.47 -2.03 -9.05
CA ALA A 2 -14.42 -1.04 -8.80
C ALA A 2 -14.70 -0.22 -7.55
N GLN A 3 -15.93 0.23 -7.35
CA GLN A 3 -16.30 1.03 -6.17
C GLN A 3 -16.14 0.22 -4.89
N ARG A 4 -16.48 -1.05 -4.90
CA ARG A 4 -16.31 -1.93 -3.75
C ARG A 4 -14.84 -2.14 -3.42
N PHE A 5 -14.00 -2.35 -4.42
CA PHE A 5 -12.55 -2.49 -4.23
C PHE A 5 -11.94 -1.21 -3.69
N THR A 6 -12.35 -0.07 -4.22
CA THR A 6 -11.88 1.24 -3.74
C THR A 6 -12.21 1.43 -2.27
N GLN A 7 -13.45 1.14 -1.89
CA GLN A 7 -13.89 1.29 -0.51
C GLN A 7 -13.15 0.33 0.43
N SER A 8 -12.99 -0.92 0.01
CA SER A 8 -12.29 -1.92 0.82
C SER A 8 -10.81 -1.59 0.98
N LEU A 9 -10.17 -1.07 -0.06
CA LEU A 9 -8.77 -0.65 0.01
C LEU A 9 -8.60 0.57 0.92
N ASP A 10 -9.49 1.54 0.81
CA ASP A 10 -9.49 2.72 1.68
C ASP A 10 -9.66 2.31 3.15
N ASN A 11 -10.64 1.45 3.44
CA ASN A 11 -10.88 0.96 4.78
C ASN A 11 -9.66 0.20 5.33
N ALA A 12 -9.05 -0.65 4.52
CA ALA A 12 -7.87 -1.42 4.91
C ALA A 12 -6.69 -0.51 5.25
N ALA A 13 -6.44 0.49 4.42
CA ALA A 13 -5.37 1.44 4.65
C ALA A 13 -5.58 2.22 5.95
N SER A 14 -6.77 2.73 6.15
CA SER A 14 -7.12 3.52 7.33
C SER A 14 -6.99 2.69 8.61
N GLU A 15 -7.48 1.45 8.59
CA GLU A 15 -7.40 0.55 9.72
C GLU A 15 -5.95 0.24 10.10
N VAL A 16 -5.14 -0.13 9.12
CA VAL A 16 -3.73 -0.50 9.36
C VAL A 16 -2.94 0.67 9.91
N PHE A 17 -3.09 1.86 9.35
CA PHE A 17 -2.36 3.02 9.85
C PHE A 17 -2.77 3.41 11.26
N THR A 18 -4.06 3.36 11.57
CA THR A 18 -4.54 3.65 12.94
C THR A 18 -3.97 2.64 13.95
N MET A 19 -3.99 1.35 13.61
CA MET A 19 -3.58 0.30 14.54
C MET A 19 -2.07 0.15 14.66
N MET A 20 -1.34 0.20 13.54
CA MET A 20 0.08 -0.16 13.51
C MET A 20 1.01 1.05 13.55
N VAL A 21 0.60 2.14 12.95
CA VAL A 21 1.41 3.36 12.93
C VAL A 21 0.98 4.33 14.03
N GLY A 22 -0.28 4.21 14.46
CA GLY A 22 -0.83 5.07 15.51
C GLY A 22 -1.19 6.46 15.02
N THR A 23 -1.23 6.66 13.70
CA THR A 23 -1.55 7.95 13.09
C THR A 23 -2.65 7.74 12.07
N PRO A 24 -3.82 8.40 12.23
CA PRO A 24 -4.88 8.27 11.26
C PRO A 24 -4.51 8.95 9.94
N LEU A 25 -5.00 8.38 8.84
CA LEU A 25 -4.84 8.97 7.51
C LEU A 25 -5.90 10.03 7.27
N GLY A 26 -5.50 11.12 6.64
CA GLY A 26 -6.39 12.16 6.21
C GLY A 26 -6.86 11.97 4.77
N PRO A 27 -7.91 12.68 4.36
CA PRO A 27 -8.39 12.62 2.98
C PRO A 27 -7.41 13.27 2.02
N SER A 28 -7.43 12.84 0.77
CA SER A 28 -6.69 13.49 -0.31
C SER A 28 -7.48 13.36 -1.60
N ASP A 29 -7.56 14.46 -2.37
CA ASP A 29 -8.14 14.49 -3.70
C ASP A 29 -7.08 14.73 -4.78
N GLN A 30 -5.80 14.70 -4.41
CA GLN A 30 -4.71 14.93 -5.34
C GLN A 30 -4.55 13.76 -6.29
N ALA A 31 -4.29 14.07 -7.56
CA ALA A 31 -3.97 13.05 -8.55
C ALA A 31 -2.65 12.38 -8.21
N ILE A 32 -2.62 11.05 -8.35
CA ILE A 32 -1.42 10.26 -8.10
C ILE A 32 -0.44 10.46 -9.27
N HIS A 33 0.78 10.86 -8.92
CA HIS A 33 1.83 11.07 -9.91
C HIS A 33 2.87 9.95 -9.79
N PRO A 34 3.08 9.13 -10.83
CA PRO A 34 3.94 7.96 -10.71
C PRO A 34 5.41 8.26 -10.44
N ARG A 35 5.84 9.51 -10.63
CA ARG A 35 7.25 9.90 -10.47
C ARG A 35 7.65 10.33 -9.06
N VAL A 36 6.71 10.42 -8.12
CA VAL A 36 6.96 11.12 -6.86
C VAL A 36 7.32 10.17 -5.71
N ALA A 37 7.22 8.87 -5.89
CA ALA A 37 7.50 7.92 -4.83
C ALA A 37 8.98 7.59 -4.74
N ASP A 38 9.52 7.59 -3.52
CA ASP A 38 10.88 7.12 -3.24
C ASP A 38 10.88 5.64 -2.85
N TYR A 39 9.78 5.16 -2.30
CA TYR A 39 9.59 3.77 -1.89
C TYR A 39 8.28 3.22 -2.43
N THR A 40 8.34 1.99 -2.90
CA THR A 40 7.15 1.24 -3.30
C THR A 40 7.24 -0.17 -2.72
N ALA A 41 6.27 -0.53 -1.89
CA ALA A 41 6.10 -1.89 -1.41
C ALA A 41 5.01 -2.55 -2.24
N MET A 42 5.23 -3.80 -2.65
CA MET A 42 4.30 -4.53 -3.52
C MET A 42 4.07 -5.93 -2.98
N ILE A 43 2.85 -6.40 -3.16
CA ILE A 43 2.48 -7.77 -2.81
C ILE A 43 1.57 -8.32 -3.90
N GLY A 44 1.81 -9.57 -4.30
CA GLY A 44 1.00 -10.25 -5.30
C GLY A 44 -0.19 -10.95 -4.67
N LEU A 45 -1.31 -10.96 -5.38
CA LEU A 45 -2.50 -11.72 -5.03
C LEU A 45 -2.72 -12.79 -6.10
N ALA A 46 -3.02 -14.01 -5.68
CA ALA A 46 -3.28 -15.11 -6.59
C ALA A 46 -4.42 -15.98 -6.07
N GLY A 47 -5.20 -16.54 -6.98
CA GLY A 47 -6.35 -17.35 -6.65
C GLY A 47 -7.63 -16.73 -7.20
N ASP A 48 -8.66 -16.61 -6.35
CA ASP A 48 -9.94 -16.03 -6.74
C ASP A 48 -9.79 -14.58 -7.21
N LEU A 49 -8.83 -13.86 -6.65
CA LEU A 49 -8.47 -12.52 -7.07
C LEU A 49 -6.98 -12.53 -7.42
N CYS A 50 -6.65 -12.13 -8.64
CA CYS A 50 -5.27 -12.06 -9.11
C CYS A 50 -4.88 -10.62 -9.39
N GLY A 51 -3.73 -10.21 -8.87
CA GLY A 51 -3.29 -8.85 -9.10
C GLY A 51 -2.08 -8.47 -8.26
N VAL A 52 -1.82 -7.18 -8.19
CA VAL A 52 -0.73 -6.61 -7.40
C VAL A 52 -1.26 -5.43 -6.62
N LEU A 53 -1.00 -5.44 -5.32
CA LEU A 53 -1.28 -4.30 -4.46
C LEU A 53 0.04 -3.60 -4.16
N SER A 54 0.07 -2.28 -4.33
CA SER A 54 1.26 -1.46 -4.10
C SER A 54 0.95 -0.36 -3.09
N PHE A 55 1.92 -0.10 -2.21
CA PHE A 55 1.91 1.05 -1.29
C PHE A 55 3.10 1.92 -1.63
N ARG A 56 2.86 3.22 -1.84
CA ARG A 56 3.89 4.15 -2.29
C ARG A 56 3.93 5.39 -1.43
N CYS A 57 5.14 5.85 -1.10
CA CYS A 57 5.33 7.07 -0.32
C CYS A 57 6.71 7.67 -0.58
N GLY A 58 6.88 8.92 -0.15
CA GLY A 58 8.16 9.60 -0.19
C GLY A 58 9.06 9.18 0.96
N ASN A 59 10.31 9.61 0.89
CA ASN A 59 11.34 9.24 1.86
C ASN A 59 10.98 9.67 3.29
N ASN A 60 10.51 10.91 3.46
CA ASN A 60 10.17 11.40 4.80
C ASN A 60 9.03 10.61 5.43
N SER A 61 8.00 10.30 4.65
CA SER A 61 6.87 9.50 5.13
C SER A 61 7.34 8.09 5.51
N ALA A 62 8.20 7.48 4.69
CA ALA A 62 8.74 6.15 4.96
C ALA A 62 9.51 6.12 6.28
N MET A 63 10.35 7.11 6.52
CA MET A 63 11.11 7.21 7.78
C MET A 63 10.19 7.39 8.99
N LEU A 64 9.17 8.24 8.87
CA LEU A 64 8.20 8.45 9.95
C LEU A 64 7.39 7.18 10.25
N ILE A 65 6.94 6.50 9.23
CA ILE A 65 6.19 5.25 9.39
C ILE A 65 7.05 4.22 10.14
N ALA A 66 8.28 4.01 9.68
CA ALA A 66 9.18 3.04 10.30
C ALA A 66 9.49 3.41 11.76
N GLY A 67 9.76 4.69 12.02
CA GLY A 67 10.02 5.17 13.38
C GLY A 67 8.83 4.95 14.31
N LYS A 68 7.63 5.26 13.86
CA LYS A 68 6.42 5.07 14.67
C LYS A 68 6.15 3.59 14.94
N MET A 69 6.39 2.72 13.98
CA MET A 69 6.23 1.27 14.18
C MET A 69 7.25 0.70 15.15
N LEU A 70 8.47 1.24 15.16
CA LEU A 70 9.53 0.82 16.08
C LEU A 70 9.45 1.55 17.44
N GLY A 71 8.61 2.56 17.57
CA GLY A 71 8.47 3.32 18.80
C GLY A 71 9.66 4.21 19.09
N THR A 72 10.32 4.76 18.06
CA THR A 72 11.48 5.61 18.21
C THR A 72 11.34 6.90 17.41
N ASP A 73 11.90 8.00 17.95
CA ASP A 73 12.02 9.27 17.23
C ASP A 73 13.37 9.37 16.51
N GLU A 74 14.25 8.41 16.71
CA GLU A 74 15.56 8.39 16.07
C GLU A 74 15.47 7.96 14.62
N GLN A 75 16.48 8.35 13.85
CA GLN A 75 16.56 7.92 12.45
C GLN A 75 16.82 6.41 12.39
N VAL A 76 16.03 5.71 11.58
CA VAL A 76 16.16 4.26 11.41
C VAL A 76 16.92 3.95 10.11
N SER A 77 17.48 2.75 10.04
CA SER A 77 18.22 2.30 8.85
C SER A 77 17.28 2.09 7.66
N ASP A 78 17.85 2.13 6.47
CA ASP A 78 17.11 1.83 5.25
C ASP A 78 16.51 0.41 5.27
N GLU A 79 17.22 -0.55 5.84
CA GLU A 79 16.71 -1.91 6.03
C GLU A 79 15.46 -1.92 6.90
N CYS A 80 15.46 -1.19 8.01
CA CYS A 80 14.29 -1.06 8.89
C CYS A 80 13.12 -0.39 8.17
N VAL A 81 13.40 0.61 7.34
CA VAL A 81 12.37 1.27 6.55
C VAL A 81 11.72 0.28 5.58
N ARG A 82 12.52 -0.49 4.86
CA ARG A 82 12.01 -1.48 3.91
C ARG A 82 11.17 -2.55 4.60
N ASP A 83 11.65 -3.05 5.73
CA ASP A 83 10.91 -4.04 6.52
C ASP A 83 9.56 -3.49 6.98
N ALA A 84 9.54 -2.26 7.48
CA ALA A 84 8.31 -1.61 7.95
C ALA A 84 7.30 -1.42 6.81
N LEU A 85 7.76 -0.94 5.66
CA LEU A 85 6.87 -0.71 4.51
C LEU A 85 6.34 -2.02 3.94
N GLY A 86 7.18 -3.05 3.92
CA GLY A 86 6.74 -4.39 3.51
C GLY A 86 5.65 -4.92 4.43
N GLU A 87 5.80 -4.73 5.74
CA GLU A 87 4.81 -5.14 6.72
C GLU A 87 3.49 -4.37 6.54
N ILE A 88 3.55 -3.05 6.34
CA ILE A 88 2.36 -2.24 6.07
C ILE A 88 1.62 -2.78 4.83
N CYS A 89 2.36 -3.02 3.75
CA CYS A 89 1.76 -3.53 2.52
C CYS A 89 1.09 -4.89 2.74
N ASN A 90 1.77 -5.79 3.46
CA ASN A 90 1.24 -7.10 3.79
C ASN A 90 -0.04 -7.00 4.62
N MET A 91 -0.06 -6.13 5.61
CA MET A 91 -1.23 -5.95 6.48
C MET A 91 -2.40 -5.30 5.75
N VAL A 92 -2.13 -4.32 4.88
CA VAL A 92 -3.18 -3.72 4.05
C VAL A 92 -3.78 -4.78 3.13
N ALA A 93 -2.94 -5.60 2.49
CA ALA A 93 -3.40 -6.68 1.62
C ALA A 93 -4.26 -7.70 2.39
N GLY A 94 -3.82 -8.07 3.60
CA GLY A 94 -4.58 -8.99 4.46
C GLY A 94 -5.93 -8.43 4.87
N SER A 95 -5.99 -7.17 5.28
CA SER A 95 -7.24 -6.51 5.64
C SER A 95 -8.17 -6.37 4.42
N PHE A 96 -7.61 -5.98 3.28
CA PHE A 96 -8.35 -5.87 2.03
C PHE A 96 -8.99 -7.21 1.65
N LYS A 97 -8.18 -8.26 1.65
CA LYS A 97 -8.65 -9.63 1.36
C LYS A 97 -9.76 -10.06 2.32
N GLY A 98 -9.60 -9.78 3.60
CA GLY A 98 -10.57 -10.13 4.63
C GLY A 98 -11.93 -9.48 4.41
N GLN A 99 -11.97 -8.27 3.89
CA GLN A 99 -13.21 -7.57 3.60
C GLN A 99 -13.92 -8.10 2.36
N LEU A 100 -13.24 -8.89 1.54
CA LEU A 100 -13.75 -9.45 0.30
C LEU A 100 -13.88 -10.97 0.36
N SER A 101 -14.04 -11.54 1.55
CA SER A 101 -14.06 -13.00 1.76
C SER A 101 -15.15 -13.69 0.97
N ASP A 102 -16.24 -13.00 0.63
CA ASP A 102 -17.33 -13.55 -0.18
C ASP A 102 -16.93 -13.76 -1.65
N ILE A 103 -15.95 -13.03 -2.15
CA ILE A 103 -15.50 -13.09 -3.56
C ILE A 103 -14.04 -13.45 -3.71
N ALA A 104 -13.26 -13.42 -2.64
CA ALA A 104 -11.81 -13.67 -2.66
C ALA A 104 -11.40 -14.59 -1.50
N GLU A 105 -12.22 -15.59 -1.21
CA GLU A 105 -11.96 -16.53 -0.09
C GLU A 105 -10.64 -17.27 -0.29
N LYS A 106 -10.38 -17.72 -1.51
CA LYS A 106 -9.17 -18.47 -1.85
C LYS A 106 -8.15 -17.58 -2.54
N CYS A 107 -7.75 -16.52 -1.86
CA CYS A 107 -6.73 -15.60 -2.36
C CYS A 107 -5.47 -15.75 -1.52
N MET A 108 -4.36 -16.02 -2.18
CA MET A 108 -3.04 -16.16 -1.53
C MET A 108 -2.23 -14.90 -1.75
N LEU A 109 -1.48 -14.51 -0.73
CA LEU A 109 -0.61 -13.35 -0.78
C LEU A 109 0.85 -13.81 -0.93
N SER A 110 1.59 -13.11 -1.79
CA SER A 110 3.03 -13.36 -1.91
C SER A 110 3.78 -12.72 -0.75
N VAL A 111 5.09 -12.95 -0.68
CA VAL A 111 5.98 -12.19 0.18
C VAL A 111 6.09 -10.77 -0.39
N PRO A 112 6.06 -9.73 0.44
CA PRO A 112 6.20 -8.37 -0.06
C PRO A 112 7.59 -8.08 -0.64
N THR A 113 7.63 -7.25 -1.67
CA THR A 113 8.85 -6.74 -2.29
C THR A 113 8.86 -5.24 -2.10
N VAL A 114 10.01 -4.67 -1.74
CA VAL A 114 10.13 -3.21 -1.57
C VAL A 114 11.19 -2.71 -2.53
N VAL A 115 10.81 -1.71 -3.34
CA VAL A 115 11.69 -1.05 -4.28
C VAL A 115 11.93 0.37 -3.79
N SER A 116 13.18 0.81 -3.79
CA SER A 116 13.52 2.19 -3.45
C SER A 116 14.37 2.80 -4.57
N GLY A 117 14.26 4.11 -4.73
CA GLY A 117 15.00 4.83 -5.75
C GLY A 117 14.29 6.12 -6.13
N LYS A 118 14.88 6.83 -7.08
CA LYS A 118 14.33 8.06 -7.62
C LYS A 118 14.07 7.90 -9.11
N ASP A 119 13.07 8.62 -9.61
CA ASP A 119 12.80 8.70 -11.05
C ASP A 119 12.50 7.35 -11.70
N TYR A 120 11.82 6.46 -10.98
CA TYR A 120 11.36 5.22 -11.58
C TYR A 120 9.84 5.24 -11.79
N TYR A 121 9.40 4.42 -12.76
CA TYR A 121 8.00 4.27 -13.10
C TYR A 121 7.57 2.83 -12.90
N LEU A 122 6.32 2.64 -12.50
CA LEU A 122 5.73 1.32 -12.37
C LEU A 122 4.59 1.19 -13.37
N TYR A 123 4.69 0.18 -14.23
CA TYR A 123 3.68 -0.09 -15.24
C TYR A 123 3.15 -1.51 -15.06
N PRO A 124 1.82 -1.70 -15.02
CA PRO A 124 1.28 -3.05 -15.07
C PRO A 124 1.54 -3.64 -16.46
N LEU A 125 1.91 -4.92 -16.48
CA LEU A 125 2.19 -5.63 -17.74
C LEU A 125 0.97 -6.33 -18.31
N VAL A 126 -0.14 -6.28 -17.61
CA VAL A 126 -1.38 -6.95 -18.02
C VAL A 126 -2.54 -5.96 -17.96
N ASP A 127 -3.50 -6.15 -18.84
CA ASP A 127 -4.71 -5.35 -18.84
C ASP A 127 -5.62 -5.80 -17.69
N GLY A 128 -6.32 -4.84 -17.12
CA GLY A 128 -7.24 -5.12 -16.04
C GLY A 128 -7.76 -3.83 -15.43
N LEU A 129 -8.34 -3.98 -14.24
CA LEU A 129 -8.87 -2.87 -13.48
C LEU A 129 -7.79 -2.28 -12.59
N ARG A 130 -7.59 -0.98 -12.64
CA ARG A 130 -6.69 -0.26 -11.72
C ARG A 130 -7.50 0.58 -10.76
N ILE A 131 -7.26 0.35 -9.47
CA ILE A 131 -7.83 1.11 -8.36
C ILE A 131 -6.71 1.91 -7.71
N GLN A 132 -6.95 3.20 -7.47
CA GLN A 132 -5.97 4.06 -6.79
C GLN A 132 -6.66 4.77 -5.63
N VAL A 133 -6.01 4.75 -4.46
CA VAL A 133 -6.46 5.44 -3.26
C VAL A 133 -5.31 6.31 -2.78
N SER A 134 -5.54 7.61 -2.70
CA SER A 134 -4.56 8.54 -2.14
C SER A 134 -5.06 9.07 -0.79
N LYS A 135 -4.13 9.23 0.14
CA LYS A 135 -4.39 9.73 1.49
C LYS A 135 -3.28 10.67 1.90
N THR A 136 -3.49 11.42 2.97
CA THR A 136 -2.42 12.20 3.59
C THR A 136 -1.99 11.54 4.89
N PHE A 137 -0.68 11.48 5.08
CA PHE A 137 -0.03 11.01 6.30
C PHE A 137 0.89 12.12 6.78
N GLU A 138 0.59 12.69 7.95
CA GLU A 138 1.36 13.82 8.50
C GLU A 138 1.55 14.94 7.45
N GLY A 139 0.48 15.24 6.71
CA GLY A 139 0.47 16.27 5.68
C GLY A 139 1.09 15.91 4.34
N ALA A 140 1.68 14.73 4.21
CA ALA A 140 2.31 14.28 2.96
C ALA A 140 1.41 13.27 2.24
N LEU A 141 1.49 13.26 0.92
CA LEU A 141 0.72 12.32 0.10
C LEU A 141 1.32 10.92 0.18
N ILE A 142 0.48 9.95 0.47
CA ILE A 142 0.77 8.53 0.30
C ILE A 142 -0.33 7.92 -0.54
N TRP A 143 -0.05 6.80 -1.20
CA TRP A 143 -1.07 6.18 -2.04
C TRP A 143 -0.89 4.69 -2.20
N MET A 144 -2.01 4.06 -2.53
CA MET A 144 -2.08 2.63 -2.77
C MET A 144 -2.71 2.39 -4.12
N THR A 145 -2.22 1.38 -4.80
CA THR A 145 -2.73 0.99 -6.11
C THR A 145 -3.00 -0.50 -6.09
N LEU A 146 -4.16 -0.87 -6.61
CA LEU A 146 -4.50 -2.28 -6.84
C LEU A 146 -4.71 -2.47 -8.33
N ASP A 147 -3.89 -3.32 -8.92
CA ASP A 147 -4.04 -3.74 -10.30
C ASP A 147 -4.61 -5.16 -10.32
N VAL A 148 -5.85 -5.30 -10.78
CA VAL A 148 -6.55 -6.58 -10.85
C VAL A 148 -6.50 -7.08 -12.28
N HIS A 149 -6.02 -8.31 -12.46
CA HIS A 149 -5.93 -8.92 -13.78
C HIS A 149 -7.31 -9.40 -14.26
N ASN A 150 -7.59 -9.18 -15.51
CA ASN A 150 -8.75 -9.81 -16.16
C ASN A 150 -8.41 -11.27 -16.47
N ASN A 151 -9.30 -12.15 -16.09
CA ASN A 151 -9.21 -13.57 -16.44
C ASN A 151 -10.06 -13.88 -17.66
#